data_04184b735eae9f556d1eec5d06452f96
#
_entry.id   04184b735eae9f556d1eec5d06452f96
#
_cell.length_a   1.000
_cell.length_b   1.000
_cell.length_c   1.000
_cell.angle_alpha   90.00
_cell.angle_beta   90.00
_cell.angle_gamma   90.00
#
_symmetry.space_group_name_H-M   'P 1'
#
loop_
_entity.id
_entity.type
_entity.pdbx_description
1 polymer ?
#
loop_
_entity_poly.entity_id
_entity_poly.type
_entity_poly.pdbx_seq_one_letter_code
_entity_poly.pdbx_strand_id
1 'polypeptide(L)'
;MAQKAATLEVSELMQFLRQELHDLPDERKPGNNRKYEVEDAVMAAFSVFFTQSPSFLDHQRLMKSNKGKDNAESLFSIEKIPGDNQIRNLLDPVPASNVSRTFQKVYQWLKEKGVLKKFLYLDGEILVALDGTEYFSSKKIHCPHCNCRNHRNGTTTYFHGCVTPMVVSPKQKQVINLEPEFIKKQDGNQKQDCENAAVKRWLNKNHKNKYGYPVTLLGDDLYSHEPICELAVKQGYSFIFVCLETSHKTLYEWLEFLEKSGEVTTVEKKQ
;
A
#
# COMPACT_ATOMS: atom_id res chain seq x y z
N MET A 1 2.81 -29.07 -21.45
CA MET A 1 2.28 -29.45 -20.11
C MET A 1 1.68 -28.23 -19.47
N ALA A 2 0.35 -28.19 -19.28
CA ALA A 2 -0.31 -27.09 -18.61
C ALA A 2 0.13 -27.07 -17.12
N GLN A 3 0.87 -26.06 -16.70
CA GLN A 3 1.22 -25.88 -15.32
C GLN A 3 -0.08 -25.67 -14.52
N LYS A 4 -0.40 -26.61 -13.63
CA LYS A 4 -1.54 -26.51 -12.72
C LYS A 4 -1.44 -25.16 -12.00
N ALA A 5 -2.45 -24.31 -12.14
CA ALA A 5 -2.46 -23.02 -11.46
C ALA A 5 -2.30 -23.27 -9.96
N ALA A 6 -1.32 -22.63 -9.34
CA ALA A 6 -1.13 -22.73 -7.90
C ALA A 6 -2.42 -22.27 -7.22
N THR A 7 -3.06 -23.15 -6.48
CA THR A 7 -4.20 -22.81 -5.64
C THR A 7 -3.60 -22.22 -4.35
N LEU A 8 -3.85 -20.94 -4.10
CA LEU A 8 -3.48 -20.33 -2.83
C LEU A 8 -4.58 -20.61 -1.82
N GLU A 9 -4.22 -21.25 -0.71
CA GLU A 9 -5.14 -21.41 0.41
C GLU A 9 -4.99 -20.24 1.39
N VAL A 10 -6.12 -19.76 1.89
CA VAL A 10 -6.15 -18.65 2.86
C VAL A 10 -5.38 -19.02 4.13
N SER A 11 -5.52 -20.28 4.56
CA SER A 11 -4.79 -20.83 5.71
C SER A 11 -3.27 -20.74 5.57
N GLU A 12 -2.75 -21.07 4.38
CA GLU A 12 -1.31 -20.98 4.08
C GLU A 12 -0.83 -19.51 4.13
N LEU A 13 -1.61 -18.59 3.60
CA LEU A 13 -1.29 -17.16 3.65
C LEU A 13 -1.32 -16.62 5.09
N MET A 14 -2.28 -17.04 5.90
CA MET A 14 -2.37 -16.60 7.31
C MET A 14 -1.21 -17.14 8.14
N GLN A 15 -0.83 -18.40 7.95
CA GLN A 15 0.34 -18.97 8.62
C GLN A 15 1.63 -18.26 8.22
N PHE A 16 1.80 -18.01 6.91
CA PHE A 16 2.93 -17.24 6.40
C PHE A 16 2.97 -15.84 7.03
N LEU A 17 1.84 -15.11 7.03
CA LEU A 17 1.75 -13.78 7.62
C LEU A 17 2.14 -13.80 9.10
N ARG A 18 1.64 -14.77 9.87
CA ARG A 18 1.96 -14.90 11.29
C ARG A 18 3.45 -15.15 11.52
N GLN A 19 4.07 -16.03 10.74
CA GLN A 19 5.52 -16.29 10.82
C GLN A 19 6.35 -15.03 10.57
N GLU A 20 5.94 -14.21 9.59
CA GLU A 20 6.62 -12.95 9.28
C GLU A 20 6.46 -11.88 10.36
N LEU A 21 5.43 -11.97 11.18
CA LEU A 21 5.16 -11.06 12.28
C LEU A 21 5.78 -11.51 13.61
N HIS A 22 6.29 -12.73 13.70
CA HIS A 22 6.87 -13.29 14.93
C HIS A 22 8.07 -12.49 15.44
N ASP A 23 8.89 -11.98 14.54
CA ASP A 23 10.12 -11.23 14.87
C ASP A 23 9.88 -9.72 15.08
N LEU A 24 8.62 -9.30 15.26
CA LEU A 24 8.35 -7.91 15.58
C LEU A 24 8.91 -7.52 16.96
N PRO A 25 9.47 -6.31 17.10
CA PRO A 25 10.03 -5.88 18.36
C PRO A 25 8.97 -5.77 19.46
N ASP A 26 9.29 -6.29 20.63
CA ASP A 26 8.49 -6.15 21.84
C ASP A 26 9.28 -5.36 22.87
N GLU A 27 8.94 -4.08 23.06
CA GLU A 27 9.62 -3.18 24.00
C GLU A 27 9.28 -3.45 25.46
N ARG A 28 8.35 -4.36 25.74
CA ARG A 28 8.01 -4.73 27.12
C ARG A 28 9.14 -5.48 27.80
N LYS A 29 9.35 -5.20 29.08
CA LYS A 29 10.31 -5.97 29.90
C LYS A 29 9.95 -7.46 29.89
N PRO A 30 10.93 -8.36 29.77
CA PRO A 30 10.68 -9.79 29.93
C PRO A 30 10.00 -10.10 31.28
N GLY A 31 8.98 -10.94 31.28
CA GLY A 31 8.26 -11.30 32.49
C GLY A 31 7.17 -12.34 32.25
N ASN A 32 6.80 -13.08 33.29
CA ASN A 32 5.79 -14.14 33.20
C ASN A 32 4.34 -13.66 33.05
N ASN A 33 4.11 -12.33 33.07
CA ASN A 33 2.78 -11.72 32.96
C ASN A 33 2.41 -11.31 31.56
N ARG A 34 3.15 -11.72 30.51
CA ARG A 34 2.80 -11.47 29.11
C ARG A 34 1.63 -12.35 28.73
N LYS A 35 0.46 -11.73 28.61
CA LYS A 35 -0.79 -12.43 28.23
C LYS A 35 -0.94 -12.56 26.71
N TYR A 36 -0.37 -11.62 25.96
CA TYR A 36 -0.47 -11.53 24.51
C TYR A 36 0.91 -11.24 23.93
N GLU A 37 1.23 -11.84 22.80
CA GLU A 37 2.40 -11.50 22.01
C GLU A 37 2.09 -10.33 21.04
N VAL A 38 3.12 -9.66 20.54
CA VAL A 38 2.93 -8.55 19.58
C VAL A 38 2.26 -9.05 18.31
N GLU A 39 2.64 -10.22 17.83
CA GLU A 39 2.02 -10.87 16.68
C GLU A 39 0.51 -11.11 16.87
N ASP A 40 0.05 -11.46 18.08
CA ASP A 40 -1.38 -11.62 18.38
C ASP A 40 -2.13 -10.30 18.23
N ALA A 41 -1.51 -9.18 18.63
CA ALA A 41 -2.08 -7.86 18.46
C ALA A 41 -2.17 -7.45 16.99
N VAL A 42 -1.14 -7.74 16.17
CA VAL A 42 -1.17 -7.47 14.74
C VAL A 42 -2.23 -8.32 14.04
N MET A 43 -2.27 -9.62 14.33
CA MET A 43 -3.27 -10.52 13.74
C MET A 43 -4.69 -10.13 14.16
N ALA A 44 -4.88 -9.71 15.42
CA ALA A 44 -6.18 -9.21 15.89
C ALA A 44 -6.57 -7.89 15.18
N ALA A 45 -5.64 -6.95 14.99
CA ALA A 45 -5.89 -5.75 14.21
C ALA A 45 -6.20 -6.08 12.74
N PHE A 46 -5.42 -6.95 12.13
CA PHE A 46 -5.63 -7.41 10.76
C PHE A 46 -7.01 -8.07 10.58
N SER A 47 -7.44 -8.91 11.53
CA SER A 47 -8.71 -9.62 11.45
C SER A 47 -9.92 -8.67 11.40
N VAL A 48 -9.85 -7.49 12.04
CA VAL A 48 -10.91 -6.45 11.97
C VAL A 48 -11.14 -6.01 10.53
N PHE A 49 -10.05 -5.71 9.80
CA PHE A 49 -10.13 -5.27 8.41
C PHE A 49 -10.44 -6.42 7.46
N PHE A 50 -9.85 -7.58 7.68
CA PHE A 50 -10.09 -8.77 6.86
C PHE A 50 -11.56 -9.20 6.88
N THR A 51 -12.21 -9.14 8.03
CA THR A 51 -13.63 -9.48 8.18
C THR A 51 -14.56 -8.30 7.90
N GLN A 52 -14.03 -7.13 7.55
CA GLN A 52 -14.79 -5.90 7.31
C GLN A 52 -15.71 -5.53 8.49
N SER A 53 -15.22 -5.76 9.71
CA SER A 53 -15.99 -5.46 10.91
C SER A 53 -16.17 -3.93 11.08
N PRO A 54 -17.36 -3.47 11.52
CA PRO A 54 -17.67 -2.03 11.57
C PRO A 54 -16.85 -1.27 12.61
N SER A 55 -16.36 -1.96 13.64
CA SER A 55 -15.50 -1.38 14.67
C SER A 55 -14.64 -2.44 15.37
N PHE A 56 -13.57 -2.01 16.04
CA PHE A 56 -12.76 -2.89 16.89
C PHE A 56 -13.59 -3.50 18.03
N LEU A 57 -14.48 -2.72 18.63
CA LEU A 57 -15.33 -3.19 19.74
C LEU A 57 -16.31 -4.27 19.31
N ASP A 58 -16.99 -4.06 18.18
CA ASP A 58 -17.93 -5.05 17.64
C ASP A 58 -17.22 -6.32 17.20
N HIS A 59 -16.04 -6.15 16.57
CA HIS A 59 -15.18 -7.28 16.22
C HIS A 59 -14.79 -8.11 17.45
N GLN A 60 -14.37 -7.46 18.54
CA GLN A 60 -14.03 -8.15 19.78
C GLN A 60 -15.22 -8.91 20.40
N ARG A 61 -16.41 -8.28 20.38
CA ARG A 61 -17.63 -8.94 20.86
C ARG A 61 -17.94 -10.18 20.03
N LEU A 62 -17.83 -10.06 18.70
CA LEU A 62 -18.03 -11.17 17.78
C LEU A 62 -17.01 -12.29 18.03
N MET A 63 -15.72 -11.95 18.11
CA MET A 63 -14.64 -12.94 18.34
C MET A 63 -14.72 -13.63 19.69
N LYS A 64 -15.32 -13.01 20.70
CA LYS A 64 -15.55 -13.62 22.02
C LYS A 64 -16.76 -14.54 22.08
N SER A 65 -17.63 -14.51 21.05
CA SER A 65 -18.72 -15.50 20.92
C SER A 65 -18.16 -16.90 20.60
N ASN A 66 -18.94 -17.95 20.84
CA ASN A 66 -18.46 -19.32 20.60
C ASN A 66 -17.98 -19.54 19.17
N LYS A 67 -18.77 -19.12 18.17
CA LYS A 67 -18.37 -19.18 16.74
C LYS A 67 -17.19 -18.28 16.42
N GLY A 68 -17.09 -17.13 17.07
CA GLY A 68 -16.00 -16.19 16.86
C GLY A 68 -14.68 -16.70 17.39
N LYS A 69 -14.66 -17.42 18.51
CA LYS A 69 -13.46 -18.06 19.07
C LYS A 69 -12.89 -19.12 18.14
N ASP A 70 -13.75 -19.96 17.58
CA ASP A 70 -13.33 -20.97 16.60
C ASP A 70 -12.68 -20.34 15.38
N ASN A 71 -13.24 -19.21 14.89
CA ASN A 71 -12.66 -18.47 13.77
C ASN A 71 -11.37 -17.74 14.14
N ALA A 72 -11.27 -17.17 15.34
CA ALA A 72 -10.05 -16.52 15.82
C ALA A 72 -8.88 -17.52 15.87
N GLU A 73 -9.12 -18.72 16.36
CA GLU A 73 -8.12 -19.77 16.44
C GLU A 73 -7.80 -20.38 15.09
N SER A 74 -8.82 -20.80 14.33
CA SER A 74 -8.64 -21.54 13.07
C SER A 74 -8.14 -20.68 11.90
N LEU A 75 -8.61 -19.42 11.79
CA LEU A 75 -8.22 -18.52 10.70
C LEU A 75 -7.02 -17.65 11.03
N PHE A 76 -6.94 -17.14 12.26
CA PHE A 76 -5.93 -16.15 12.64
C PHE A 76 -4.92 -16.68 13.66
N SER A 77 -5.08 -17.93 14.12
CA SER A 77 -4.25 -18.56 15.15
C SER A 77 -4.16 -17.72 16.44
N ILE A 78 -5.25 -17.06 16.81
CA ILE A 78 -5.37 -16.23 18.01
C ILE A 78 -6.10 -17.02 19.09
N GLU A 79 -5.37 -17.54 20.08
CA GLU A 79 -5.97 -18.25 21.23
C GLU A 79 -6.63 -17.29 22.22
N LYS A 80 -5.99 -16.15 22.46
CA LYS A 80 -6.47 -15.12 23.40
C LYS A 80 -6.67 -13.80 22.66
N ILE A 81 -7.92 -13.32 22.60
CA ILE A 81 -8.29 -12.12 21.85
C ILE A 81 -7.94 -10.88 22.67
N PRO A 82 -6.95 -10.06 22.24
CA PRO A 82 -6.58 -8.84 22.94
C PRO A 82 -7.67 -7.78 22.81
N GLY A 83 -7.81 -6.92 23.83
CA GLY A 83 -8.68 -5.75 23.80
C GLY A 83 -8.13 -4.65 22.90
N ASP A 84 -8.98 -3.70 22.47
CA ASP A 84 -8.59 -2.57 21.61
C ASP A 84 -7.46 -1.73 22.25
N ASN A 85 -7.55 -1.43 23.54
CA ASN A 85 -6.48 -0.75 24.28
C ASN A 85 -5.20 -1.58 24.32
N GLN A 86 -5.34 -2.91 24.42
CA GLN A 86 -4.18 -3.79 24.46
C GLN A 86 -3.50 -3.86 23.09
N ILE A 87 -4.30 -3.89 21.99
CA ILE A 87 -3.78 -3.83 20.63
C ILE A 87 -2.97 -2.54 20.44
N ARG A 88 -3.52 -1.38 20.83
CA ARG A 88 -2.80 -0.10 20.74
C ARG A 88 -1.50 -0.10 21.55
N ASN A 89 -1.56 -0.48 22.82
CA ASN A 89 -0.40 -0.49 23.68
C ASN A 89 0.74 -1.38 23.17
N LEU A 90 0.40 -2.45 22.44
CA LEU A 90 1.38 -3.36 21.85
C LEU A 90 1.91 -2.87 20.51
N LEU A 91 1.07 -2.19 19.71
CA LEU A 91 1.43 -1.80 18.35
C LEU A 91 1.98 -0.38 18.22
N ASP A 92 1.57 0.56 19.10
CA ASP A 92 2.04 1.94 19.02
C ASP A 92 3.59 2.07 19.10
N PRO A 93 4.31 1.24 19.88
CA PRO A 93 5.77 1.26 19.90
C PRO A 93 6.41 0.63 18.64
N VAL A 94 5.68 -0.20 17.88
CA VAL A 94 6.23 -0.93 16.74
C VAL A 94 6.39 0.01 15.53
N PRO A 95 7.61 0.23 15.02
CA PRO A 95 7.79 1.05 13.82
C PRO A 95 7.03 0.48 12.62
N ALA A 96 6.29 1.31 11.91
CA ALA A 96 5.55 0.89 10.71
C ALA A 96 6.45 0.21 9.65
N SER A 97 7.74 0.59 9.59
CA SER A 97 8.72 -0.03 8.70
C SER A 97 8.92 -1.53 8.97
N ASN A 98 8.69 -2.00 10.18
CA ASN A 98 8.82 -3.41 10.51
C ASN A 98 7.65 -4.23 9.92
N VAL A 99 6.45 -3.66 9.93
CA VAL A 99 5.27 -4.26 9.31
C VAL A 99 5.32 -4.15 7.78
N SER A 100 5.83 -3.04 7.26
CA SER A 100 5.93 -2.80 5.81
C SER A 100 6.75 -3.85 5.08
N ARG A 101 7.77 -4.43 5.72
CA ARG A 101 8.57 -5.53 5.14
C ARG A 101 7.74 -6.74 4.75
N THR A 102 6.62 -6.97 5.42
CA THR A 102 5.71 -8.07 5.13
C THR A 102 5.16 -8.00 3.71
N PHE A 103 4.90 -6.78 3.18
CA PHE A 103 4.45 -6.62 1.78
C PHE A 103 5.48 -7.18 0.78
N GLN A 104 6.77 -6.90 0.99
CA GLN A 104 7.81 -7.43 0.12
C GLN A 104 7.91 -8.96 0.21
N LYS A 105 7.78 -9.52 1.40
CA LYS A 105 7.84 -10.97 1.62
C LYS A 105 6.63 -11.67 1.02
N VAL A 106 5.43 -11.12 1.15
CA VAL A 106 4.22 -11.61 0.46
C VAL A 106 4.40 -11.56 -1.06
N TYR A 107 4.95 -10.47 -1.59
CA TYR A 107 5.24 -10.37 -3.01
C TYR A 107 6.19 -11.48 -3.48
N GLN A 108 7.29 -11.73 -2.77
CA GLN A 108 8.24 -12.79 -3.11
C GLN A 108 7.59 -14.18 -3.03
N TRP A 109 6.83 -14.43 -1.99
CA TRP A 109 6.09 -15.68 -1.83
C TRP A 109 5.11 -15.92 -3.00
N LEU A 110 4.34 -14.90 -3.41
CA LEU A 110 3.47 -14.97 -4.58
C LEU A 110 4.24 -15.21 -5.88
N LYS A 111 5.44 -14.61 -6.00
CA LYS A 111 6.33 -14.81 -7.14
C LYS A 111 6.82 -16.25 -7.22
N GLU A 112 7.28 -16.83 -6.11
CA GLU A 112 7.74 -18.22 -6.00
C GLU A 112 6.62 -19.21 -6.32
N LYS A 113 5.40 -18.92 -5.87
CA LYS A 113 4.19 -19.69 -6.25
C LYS A 113 3.76 -19.51 -7.71
N GLY A 114 4.46 -18.66 -8.49
CA GLY A 114 4.15 -18.42 -9.90
C GLY A 114 2.89 -17.59 -10.16
N VAL A 115 2.30 -16.98 -9.12
CA VAL A 115 1.06 -16.18 -9.22
C VAL A 115 1.28 -14.94 -10.08
N LEU A 116 2.45 -14.31 -9.98
CA LEU A 116 2.77 -13.08 -10.72
C LEU A 116 2.74 -13.24 -12.24
N LYS A 117 2.90 -14.48 -12.76
CA LYS A 117 2.78 -14.74 -14.20
C LYS A 117 1.40 -14.34 -14.77
N LYS A 118 0.35 -14.34 -13.95
CA LYS A 118 -1.00 -13.92 -14.34
C LYS A 118 -1.14 -12.40 -14.47
N PHE A 119 -0.21 -11.65 -13.87
CA PHE A 119 -0.19 -10.19 -13.89
C PHE A 119 0.70 -9.63 -15.00
N LEU A 120 1.47 -10.47 -15.68
CA LEU A 120 2.35 -10.01 -16.75
C LEU A 120 1.52 -9.45 -17.91
N TYR A 121 1.92 -8.28 -18.38
CA TYR A 121 1.33 -7.53 -19.46
C TYR A 121 2.45 -6.79 -20.24
N LEU A 122 2.18 -6.19 -21.39
CA LEU A 122 3.14 -5.41 -22.16
C LEU A 122 4.54 -6.07 -22.21
N ASP A 123 4.72 -7.05 -23.07
CA ASP A 123 6.03 -7.74 -23.28
C ASP A 123 6.65 -8.40 -22.03
N GLY A 124 5.81 -8.80 -21.08
CA GLY A 124 6.24 -9.50 -19.86
C GLY A 124 6.55 -8.58 -18.68
N GLU A 125 6.10 -7.36 -18.72
CA GLU A 125 6.20 -6.39 -17.63
C GLU A 125 5.08 -6.57 -16.59
N ILE A 126 5.30 -6.09 -15.38
CA ILE A 126 4.25 -5.85 -14.39
C ILE A 126 3.86 -4.38 -14.41
N LEU A 127 2.56 -4.13 -14.31
CA LEU A 127 2.03 -2.78 -14.18
C LEU A 127 1.87 -2.45 -12.69
N VAL A 128 2.42 -1.32 -12.26
CA VAL A 128 2.32 -0.84 -10.87
C VAL A 128 1.58 0.49 -10.87
N ALA A 129 0.35 0.49 -10.37
CA ALA A 129 -0.43 1.70 -10.19
C ALA A 129 0.02 2.41 -8.90
N LEU A 130 0.22 3.72 -9.00
CA LEU A 130 0.53 4.63 -7.89
C LEU A 130 -0.71 5.47 -7.62
N ASP A 131 -1.13 5.53 -6.35
CA ASP A 131 -2.22 6.39 -5.93
C ASP A 131 -2.08 6.76 -4.45
N GLY A 132 -2.50 7.97 -4.10
CA GLY A 132 -2.53 8.47 -2.73
C GLY A 132 -3.86 8.18 -2.05
N THR A 133 -3.81 7.65 -0.84
CA THR A 133 -5.00 7.32 -0.06
C THR A 133 -4.97 7.96 1.32
N GLU A 134 -6.05 8.66 1.70
CA GLU A 134 -6.28 9.10 3.07
C GLU A 134 -6.97 7.96 3.84
N TYR A 135 -6.23 7.29 4.74
CA TYR A 135 -6.78 6.18 5.53
C TYR A 135 -7.36 6.61 6.88
N PHE A 136 -7.12 7.87 7.28
CA PHE A 136 -7.70 8.50 8.46
C PHE A 136 -7.98 9.98 8.19
N SER A 137 -9.15 10.46 8.60
CA SER A 137 -9.52 11.87 8.50
C SER A 137 -10.48 12.25 9.64
N SER A 138 -10.22 13.36 10.32
CA SER A 138 -11.05 13.84 11.41
C SER A 138 -10.91 15.35 11.62
N LYS A 139 -12.00 16.00 12.05
CA LYS A 139 -11.99 17.40 12.48
C LYS A 139 -11.70 17.59 13.97
N LYS A 140 -11.72 16.50 14.76
CA LYS A 140 -11.59 16.54 16.23
C LYS A 140 -10.42 15.69 16.72
N ILE A 141 -10.30 14.45 16.22
CA ILE A 141 -9.29 13.50 16.67
C ILE A 141 -8.03 13.74 15.85
N HIS A 142 -6.91 13.94 16.53
CA HIS A 142 -5.61 14.13 15.87
C HIS A 142 -4.46 13.69 16.77
N CYS A 143 -3.33 13.40 16.16
CA CYS A 143 -2.06 13.14 16.84
C CYS A 143 -0.99 14.15 16.35
N PRO A 144 0.18 14.22 16.98
CA PRO A 144 1.26 15.12 16.55
C PRO A 144 1.74 14.92 15.11
N HIS A 145 1.53 13.72 14.57
CA HIS A 145 1.99 13.34 13.22
C HIS A 145 0.93 13.54 12.13
N CYS A 146 -0.29 14.00 12.47
CA CYS A 146 -1.31 14.29 11.46
C CYS A 146 -0.87 15.40 10.52
N ASN A 147 -1.15 15.23 9.23
CA ASN A 147 -1.21 16.33 8.28
C ASN A 147 -2.49 17.15 8.53
N CYS A 148 -2.50 18.40 8.08
CA CYS A 148 -3.60 19.33 8.32
C CYS A 148 -4.06 19.96 6.99
N ARG A 149 -5.36 20.10 6.84
CA ARG A 149 -5.99 20.85 5.74
C ARG A 149 -6.88 21.92 6.35
N ASN A 150 -6.50 23.18 6.14
CA ASN A 150 -7.28 24.33 6.58
C ASN A 150 -8.30 24.70 5.50
N HIS A 151 -9.56 24.80 5.88
CA HIS A 151 -10.66 25.16 5.01
C HIS A 151 -10.98 26.65 5.08
N ARG A 152 -11.54 27.22 4.00
CA ARG A 152 -11.92 28.63 3.93
C ARG A 152 -12.92 29.07 4.99
N ASN A 153 -13.72 28.15 5.52
CA ASN A 153 -14.68 28.38 6.60
C ASN A 153 -14.05 28.35 8.02
N GLY A 154 -12.71 28.35 8.12
CA GLY A 154 -11.99 28.34 9.39
C GLY A 154 -11.88 26.98 10.08
N THR A 155 -12.44 25.91 9.50
CA THR A 155 -12.29 24.57 10.08
C THR A 155 -10.99 23.91 9.61
N THR A 156 -10.42 23.04 10.45
CA THR A 156 -9.24 22.23 10.12
C THR A 156 -9.62 20.76 10.08
N THR A 157 -9.16 20.07 9.04
CA THR A 157 -9.22 18.61 8.97
C THR A 157 -7.83 18.05 9.17
N TYR A 158 -7.71 17.12 10.11
CA TYR A 158 -6.49 16.35 10.38
C TYR A 158 -6.60 15.03 9.66
N PHE A 159 -5.52 14.59 9.01
CA PHE A 159 -5.55 13.36 8.24
C PHE A 159 -4.20 12.63 8.23
N HIS A 160 -4.26 11.35 7.95
CA HIS A 160 -3.12 10.52 7.59
C HIS A 160 -3.34 9.92 6.21
N GLY A 161 -2.30 9.92 5.42
CA GLY A 161 -2.32 9.36 4.07
C GLY A 161 -1.06 8.55 3.78
N CYS A 162 -1.13 7.77 2.74
CA CYS A 162 0.02 7.06 2.17
C CYS A 162 -0.15 6.91 0.66
N VAL A 163 0.95 6.76 -0.02
CA VAL A 163 0.96 6.24 -1.39
C VAL A 163 0.88 4.72 -1.30
N THR A 164 -0.05 4.12 -2.03
CA THR A 164 -0.30 2.68 -2.09
C THR A 164 0.04 2.11 -3.46
N PRO A 165 1.30 1.72 -3.71
CA PRO A 165 1.67 1.11 -4.98
C PRO A 165 1.06 -0.29 -5.08
N MET A 166 0.44 -0.62 -6.22
CA MET A 166 -0.25 -1.89 -6.41
C MET A 166 0.09 -2.51 -7.76
N VAL A 167 0.44 -3.78 -7.78
CA VAL A 167 0.53 -4.55 -9.02
C VAL A 167 -0.88 -4.80 -9.53
N VAL A 168 -1.14 -4.37 -10.74
CA VAL A 168 -2.43 -4.47 -11.42
C VAL A 168 -2.28 -5.17 -12.78
N SER A 169 -3.37 -5.67 -13.31
CA SER A 169 -3.41 -6.20 -14.69
C SER A 169 -4.81 -6.06 -15.26
N PRO A 170 -4.98 -5.65 -16.53
CA PRO A 170 -6.28 -5.62 -17.19
C PRO A 170 -6.98 -6.97 -17.23
N LYS A 171 -6.22 -8.06 -17.08
CA LYS A 171 -6.72 -9.44 -17.12
C LYS A 171 -7.10 -10.01 -15.75
N GLN A 172 -6.87 -9.26 -14.66
CA GLN A 172 -7.13 -9.70 -13.29
C GLN A 172 -7.97 -8.68 -12.54
N LYS A 173 -8.94 -9.15 -11.77
CA LYS A 173 -9.70 -8.30 -10.83
C LYS A 173 -8.95 -8.09 -9.50
N GLN A 174 -8.06 -9.01 -9.17
CA GLN A 174 -7.25 -8.95 -7.97
C GLN A 174 -6.08 -8.00 -8.19
N VAL A 175 -5.60 -7.42 -7.10
CA VAL A 175 -4.40 -6.58 -7.06
C VAL A 175 -3.43 -7.13 -6.02
N ILE A 176 -2.15 -6.79 -6.14
CA ILE A 176 -1.14 -7.16 -5.14
C ILE A 176 -0.54 -5.86 -4.61
N ASN A 177 -0.81 -5.56 -3.35
CA ASN A 177 -0.27 -4.38 -2.70
C ASN A 177 1.25 -4.54 -2.51
N LEU A 178 1.99 -3.49 -2.84
CA LEU A 178 3.40 -3.34 -2.51
C LEU A 178 3.55 -2.50 -1.23
N GLU A 179 4.78 -2.35 -0.79
CA GLU A 179 5.09 -1.56 0.41
C GLU A 179 4.57 -0.13 0.28
N PRO A 180 3.67 0.33 1.18
CA PRO A 180 3.17 1.69 1.14
C PRO A 180 4.23 2.69 1.59
N GLU A 181 4.15 3.92 1.11
CA GLU A 181 4.97 5.03 1.59
C GLU A 181 4.08 6.06 2.29
N PHE A 182 4.27 6.22 3.61
CA PHE A 182 3.46 7.11 4.43
C PHE A 182 3.76 8.59 4.17
N ILE A 183 2.71 9.39 4.01
CA ILE A 183 2.77 10.85 3.93
C ILE A 183 2.74 11.38 5.36
N LYS A 184 3.90 11.75 5.89
CA LYS A 184 4.07 12.19 7.28
C LYS A 184 5.00 13.40 7.35
N LYS A 185 4.81 14.23 8.37
CA LYS A 185 5.73 15.34 8.64
C LYS A 185 7.16 14.80 8.77
N GLN A 186 8.09 15.40 8.05
CA GLN A 186 9.51 15.07 8.16
C GLN A 186 10.08 15.79 9.38
N ASP A 187 10.94 15.09 10.15
CA ASP A 187 11.61 15.68 11.30
C ASP A 187 12.40 16.94 10.88
N GLY A 188 12.19 18.04 11.62
CA GLY A 188 12.84 19.33 11.37
C GLY A 188 12.25 20.17 10.25
N ASN A 189 11.28 19.69 9.49
CA ASN A 189 10.59 20.45 8.45
C ASN A 189 9.24 20.98 8.94
N GLN A 190 9.06 22.30 8.90
CA GLN A 190 7.77 22.94 9.15
C GLN A 190 6.77 22.70 8.00
N LYS A 191 7.29 22.41 6.80
CA LYS A 191 6.47 22.14 5.61
C LYS A 191 5.81 20.78 5.73
N GLN A 192 4.51 20.76 5.56
CA GLN A 192 3.75 19.52 5.46
C GLN A 192 4.23 18.68 4.28
N ASP A 193 4.35 17.37 4.48
CA ASP A 193 4.68 16.40 3.43
C ASP A 193 3.54 16.29 2.40
N CYS A 194 3.85 15.82 1.22
CA CYS A 194 2.90 15.65 0.14
C CYS A 194 3.10 14.32 -0.59
N GLU A 195 2.11 13.95 -1.37
CA GLU A 195 2.08 12.71 -2.14
C GLU A 195 3.28 12.59 -3.10
N ASN A 196 3.61 13.67 -3.82
CA ASN A 196 4.78 13.70 -4.70
C ASN A 196 6.11 13.43 -3.96
N ALA A 197 6.25 13.94 -2.73
CA ALA A 197 7.43 13.66 -1.93
C ALA A 197 7.46 12.20 -1.48
N ALA A 198 6.31 11.64 -1.13
CA ALA A 198 6.20 10.22 -0.79
C ALA A 198 6.52 9.30 -1.98
N VAL A 199 6.00 9.61 -3.18
CA VAL A 199 6.34 8.86 -4.41
C VAL A 199 7.85 8.92 -4.70
N LYS A 200 8.49 10.09 -4.56
CA LYS A 200 9.94 10.20 -4.74
C LYS A 200 10.72 9.34 -3.74
N ARG A 201 10.28 9.29 -2.47
CA ARG A 201 10.90 8.41 -1.47
C ARG A 201 10.70 6.94 -1.83
N TRP A 202 9.50 6.56 -2.26
CA TRP A 202 9.20 5.19 -2.69
C TRP A 202 10.07 4.77 -3.88
N LEU A 203 10.18 5.62 -4.92
CA LEU A 203 11.04 5.38 -6.07
C LEU A 203 12.53 5.23 -5.69
N ASN A 204 13.02 6.04 -4.75
CA ASN A 204 14.40 5.95 -4.28
C ASN A 204 14.71 4.67 -3.48
N LYS A 205 13.71 4.14 -2.75
CA LYS A 205 13.82 2.87 -2.01
C LYS A 205 13.67 1.64 -2.91
N ASN A 206 12.96 1.78 -4.02
CA ASN A 206 12.59 0.69 -4.88
C ASN A 206 13.11 0.95 -6.29
N HIS A 207 14.04 0.14 -6.77
CA HIS A 207 14.50 0.17 -8.15
C HIS A 207 13.97 -1.04 -8.92
N LYS A 208 13.96 -0.99 -10.25
CA LYS A 208 13.38 -2.02 -11.14
C LYS A 208 13.75 -3.46 -10.80
N ASN A 209 14.98 -3.70 -10.33
CA ASN A 209 15.47 -5.05 -10.07
C ASN A 209 14.84 -5.70 -8.82
N LYS A 210 14.20 -4.91 -7.94
CA LYS A 210 13.58 -5.41 -6.71
C LYS A 210 12.48 -6.43 -6.99
N TYR A 211 11.74 -6.25 -8.07
CA TYR A 211 10.57 -7.06 -8.38
C TYR A 211 10.87 -8.27 -9.28
N GLY A 212 12.02 -8.29 -9.96
CA GLY A 212 12.46 -9.38 -10.83
C GLY A 212 11.67 -9.52 -12.14
N TYR A 213 10.94 -8.47 -12.51
CA TYR A 213 10.30 -8.23 -13.80
C TYR A 213 10.53 -6.78 -14.19
N PRO A 214 10.52 -6.43 -15.48
CA PRO A 214 10.38 -5.03 -15.88
C PRO A 214 9.09 -4.45 -15.32
N VAL A 215 9.11 -3.15 -14.99
CA VAL A 215 7.98 -2.48 -14.33
C VAL A 215 7.61 -1.23 -15.11
N THR A 216 6.32 -1.11 -15.43
CA THR A 216 5.71 0.12 -15.93
C THR A 216 4.83 0.72 -14.85
N LEU A 217 5.14 1.95 -14.44
CA LEU A 217 4.37 2.71 -13.47
C LEU A 217 3.14 3.31 -14.15
N LEU A 218 2.00 3.24 -13.49
CA LEU A 218 0.75 3.90 -13.90
C LEU A 218 0.40 4.96 -12.86
N GLY A 219 -0.06 6.11 -13.31
CA GLY A 219 -0.46 7.17 -12.40
C GLY A 219 -1.31 8.25 -13.07
N ASP A 220 -1.87 9.09 -12.25
CA ASP A 220 -2.65 10.24 -12.70
C ASP A 220 -1.75 11.42 -13.10
N ASP A 221 -2.38 12.55 -13.40
CA ASP A 221 -1.73 13.80 -13.79
C ASP A 221 -0.77 14.38 -12.73
N LEU A 222 -0.97 14.05 -11.45
CA LEU A 222 -0.10 14.51 -10.38
C LEU A 222 1.35 14.00 -10.54
N TYR A 223 1.53 12.83 -11.14
CA TYR A 223 2.84 12.19 -11.33
C TYR A 223 3.48 12.48 -12.68
N SER A 224 2.75 13.09 -13.62
CA SER A 224 3.23 13.36 -14.98
C SER A 224 4.25 14.50 -15.09
N HIS A 225 4.56 15.16 -13.97
CA HIS A 225 5.51 16.24 -13.92
C HIS A 225 6.96 15.77 -13.95
N GLU A 226 7.82 16.52 -14.63
CA GLU A 226 9.22 16.23 -14.92
C GLU A 226 10.01 15.60 -13.74
N PRO A 227 9.98 16.12 -12.50
CA PRO A 227 10.80 15.58 -11.43
C PRO A 227 10.47 14.13 -11.02
N ILE A 228 9.25 13.66 -11.31
CA ILE A 228 8.86 12.26 -11.05
C ILE A 228 9.20 11.39 -12.24
N CYS A 229 8.94 11.88 -13.46
CA CYS A 229 9.27 11.19 -14.69
C CYS A 229 10.78 10.92 -14.80
N GLU A 230 11.62 11.93 -14.56
CA GLU A 230 13.08 11.78 -14.55
C GLU A 230 13.56 10.76 -13.51
N LEU A 231 12.99 10.83 -12.28
CA LEU A 231 13.35 9.89 -11.23
C LEU A 231 12.92 8.46 -11.58
N ALA A 232 11.74 8.27 -12.16
CA ALA A 232 11.27 6.96 -12.63
C ALA A 232 12.23 6.36 -13.66
N VAL A 233 12.61 7.12 -14.67
CA VAL A 233 13.60 6.71 -15.69
C VAL A 233 14.96 6.39 -15.05
N LYS A 234 15.44 7.24 -14.15
CA LYS A 234 16.70 7.03 -13.42
C LYS A 234 16.71 5.74 -12.62
N GLN A 235 15.59 5.38 -12.01
CA GLN A 235 15.42 4.11 -11.29
C GLN A 235 15.15 2.92 -12.21
N GLY A 236 15.04 3.17 -13.52
CA GLY A 236 14.89 2.18 -14.58
C GLY A 236 13.46 1.66 -14.75
N TYR A 237 12.47 2.47 -14.41
CA TYR A 237 11.08 2.20 -14.68
C TYR A 237 10.64 2.78 -16.02
N SER A 238 9.73 2.09 -16.71
CA SER A 238 8.84 2.70 -17.70
C SER A 238 7.64 3.32 -16.98
N PHE A 239 6.93 4.25 -17.61
CA PHE A 239 5.73 4.83 -17.03
C PHE A 239 4.69 5.20 -18.07
N ILE A 240 3.43 5.19 -17.65
CA ILE A 240 2.26 5.72 -18.38
C ILE A 240 1.50 6.59 -17.38
N PHE A 241 1.65 7.91 -17.49
CA PHE A 241 0.96 8.87 -16.66
C PHE A 241 -0.04 9.67 -17.47
N VAL A 242 -1.18 9.98 -16.86
CA VAL A 242 -2.17 10.86 -17.48
C VAL A 242 -1.60 12.28 -17.52
N CYS A 243 -1.69 12.94 -18.66
CA CYS A 243 -1.36 14.36 -18.81
C CYS A 243 -2.63 15.11 -19.14
N LEU A 244 -3.09 15.99 -18.26
CA LEU A 244 -4.24 16.86 -18.52
C LEU A 244 -3.78 18.17 -19.20
N GLU A 245 -4.54 18.62 -20.16
CA GLU A 245 -4.28 19.90 -20.85
C GLU A 245 -4.16 21.08 -19.90
N THR A 246 -4.97 21.09 -18.83
CA THR A 246 -5.00 22.16 -17.82
C THR A 246 -3.70 22.31 -17.04
N SER A 247 -2.96 21.21 -16.85
CA SER A 247 -1.69 21.15 -16.10
C SER A 247 -0.46 21.13 -17.02
N HIS A 248 -0.62 20.74 -18.29
CA HIS A 248 0.45 20.61 -19.29
C HIS A 248 0.24 21.50 -20.51
N LYS A 249 -0.13 22.76 -20.30
CA LYS A 249 -0.49 23.71 -21.37
C LYS A 249 0.56 23.80 -22.48
N THR A 250 1.82 23.97 -22.10
CA THR A 250 2.92 24.10 -23.07
C THR A 250 3.10 22.83 -23.93
N LEU A 251 2.88 21.64 -23.33
CA LEU A 251 2.93 20.39 -24.08
C LEU A 251 1.82 20.34 -25.13
N TYR A 252 0.60 20.70 -24.75
CA TYR A 252 -0.54 20.69 -25.64
C TYR A 252 -0.45 21.77 -26.73
N GLU A 253 0.00 22.99 -26.41
CA GLU A 253 0.30 24.04 -27.37
C GLU A 253 1.35 23.57 -28.40
N TRP A 254 2.36 22.84 -27.95
CA TRP A 254 3.38 22.28 -28.84
C TRP A 254 2.83 21.17 -29.74
N LEU A 255 2.00 20.28 -29.19
CA LEU A 255 1.31 19.23 -29.96
C LEU A 255 0.42 19.83 -31.05
N GLU A 256 -0.37 20.85 -30.71
CA GLU A 256 -1.19 21.58 -31.71
C GLU A 256 -0.34 22.21 -32.83
N PHE A 257 0.81 22.77 -32.51
CA PHE A 257 1.74 23.29 -33.50
C PHE A 257 2.23 22.19 -34.44
N LEU A 258 2.66 21.03 -33.89
CA LEU A 258 3.12 19.91 -34.69
C LEU A 258 2.00 19.30 -35.55
N GLU A 259 0.77 19.25 -35.07
CA GLU A 259 -0.38 18.81 -35.84
C GLU A 259 -0.64 19.76 -37.04
N LYS A 260 -0.59 21.06 -36.80
CA LYS A 260 -0.77 22.08 -37.86
C LYS A 260 0.36 22.06 -38.91
N SER A 261 1.58 21.68 -38.50
CA SER A 261 2.72 21.52 -39.44
C SER A 261 2.74 20.17 -40.16
N GLY A 262 1.84 19.25 -39.83
CA GLY A 262 1.78 17.92 -40.44
C GLY A 262 2.89 16.96 -39.97
N GLU A 263 3.54 17.25 -38.85
CA GLU A 263 4.63 16.44 -38.29
C GLU A 263 4.12 15.34 -37.35
N VAL A 264 2.81 15.30 -37.06
CA VAL A 264 2.19 14.27 -36.24
C VAL A 264 1.59 13.17 -37.09
N THR A 265 1.98 11.92 -36.81
CA THR A 265 1.37 10.73 -37.42
C THR A 265 0.34 10.13 -36.45
N THR A 266 -0.91 10.10 -36.86
CA THR A 266 -1.98 9.46 -36.09
C THR A 266 -2.13 7.99 -36.48
N VAL A 267 -2.08 7.09 -35.51
CA VAL A 267 -2.31 5.66 -35.71
C VAL A 267 -3.55 5.23 -34.92
N GLU A 268 -4.62 4.88 -35.63
CA GLU A 268 -5.81 4.27 -34.99
C GLU A 268 -5.63 2.74 -34.90
N LYS A 269 -5.64 2.22 -33.68
CA LYS A 269 -5.76 0.77 -33.44
C LYS A 269 -7.18 0.47 -32.98
N LYS A 270 -7.96 -0.23 -33.82
CA LYS A 270 -9.24 -0.80 -33.38
C LYS A 270 -8.95 -1.99 -32.45
N GLN A 271 -9.54 -1.95 -31.25
CA GLN A 271 -9.52 -3.08 -30.31
C GLN A 271 -10.49 -4.17 -30.73
#